data_f643f2aa6cc43315477e1766afbfd525
#
_entry.id   f643f2aa6cc43315477e1766afbfd525
#
_cell.length_a   1.000
_cell.length_b   1.000
_cell.length_c   1.000
_cell.angle_alpha   90.00
_cell.angle_beta   90.00
_cell.angle_gamma   90.00
#
_symmetry.space_group_name_H-M   'P 1'
#
loop_
_entity.id
_entity.type
_entity.pdbx_description
1 polymer ?
#
loop_
_entity_poly.entity_id
_entity_poly.type
_entity_poly.pdbx_seq_one_letter_code
_entity_poly.pdbx_strand_id
1 'polypeptide(L)'
;MINDSKKSVVYLVDTLTISKESLSVIDSLSNKVYLVLTKRDLLPKSVKNSKLKEYISNLTLIKDVFVISALKNNGVTELYNELIKNNEKSVYVIGYTSSGKSTFINKLLMLNGKSGNITTSSLPNTTLECINIKLNDKLTLIDTPGFVSENSSYNFIDVDIYKKLLPKSVIKPKVYTIKKNFMIILGDIFRIENNSNEDVNLVFYFKNEIKLNKMRSIRNKLLKDKDKLDVKVSDKDIVLEGLGYIKVVGYANLTMYTLNKKMISVRNKMI
;
A
#
# COMPACT_ATOMS: atom_id res chain seq x y z
N MET A 1 -17.03 10.40 16.04
CA MET A 1 -17.66 10.87 14.77
C MET A 1 -18.00 9.73 13.83
N ILE A 2 -17.05 8.95 13.27
CA ILE A 2 -17.39 7.83 12.35
C ILE A 2 -18.17 6.75 13.10
N ASN A 3 -17.64 6.24 14.19
CA ASN A 3 -18.24 5.17 14.98
C ASN A 3 -19.59 5.55 15.62
N ASP A 4 -19.84 6.83 15.85
CA ASP A 4 -21.11 7.33 16.40
C ASP A 4 -22.22 7.38 15.33
N SER A 5 -21.86 7.20 14.06
CA SER A 5 -22.79 7.19 12.95
C SER A 5 -23.12 5.75 12.54
N LYS A 6 -24.35 5.52 12.05
CA LYS A 6 -24.75 4.23 11.46
C LYS A 6 -24.36 4.06 10.00
N LYS A 7 -23.55 4.99 9.45
CA LYS A 7 -23.16 4.97 8.04
C LYS A 7 -22.06 3.96 7.80
N SER A 8 -22.12 3.29 6.67
CA SER A 8 -21.06 2.37 6.24
C SER A 8 -19.76 3.09 5.87
N VAL A 9 -18.68 2.38 5.88
CA VAL A 9 -17.33 2.87 5.60
C VAL A 9 -16.76 2.17 4.38
N VAL A 10 -16.31 2.92 3.38
CA VAL A 10 -15.47 2.46 2.28
C VAL A 10 -14.03 2.72 2.67
N TYR A 11 -13.31 1.66 3.04
CA TYR A 11 -11.93 1.75 3.50
C TYR A 11 -10.95 1.37 2.39
N LEU A 12 -10.13 2.33 1.95
CA LEU A 12 -9.17 2.15 0.87
C LEU A 12 -7.78 1.82 1.39
N VAL A 13 -7.23 0.70 0.93
CA VAL A 13 -5.89 0.21 1.25
C VAL A 13 -5.11 -0.01 -0.04
N ASP A 14 -3.89 0.52 -0.10
CA ASP A 14 -2.99 0.30 -1.24
C ASP A 14 -2.52 -1.16 -1.29
N THR A 15 -2.73 -1.85 -2.41
CA THR A 15 -2.33 -3.26 -2.59
C THR A 15 -0.84 -3.52 -2.38
N LEU A 16 0.03 -2.56 -2.67
CA LEU A 16 1.49 -2.74 -2.51
C LEU A 16 1.91 -2.75 -1.05
N THR A 17 1.22 -2.00 -0.21
CA THR A 17 1.63 -1.73 1.17
C THR A 17 0.62 -2.22 2.21
N ILE A 18 -0.17 -3.24 1.87
CA ILE A 18 -1.03 -3.90 2.86
C ILE A 18 -0.15 -4.38 4.01
N SER A 19 -0.44 -3.93 5.23
CA SER A 19 0.26 -4.31 6.45
C SER A 19 -0.73 -4.65 7.55
N LYS A 20 -0.25 -5.25 8.63
CA LYS A 20 -1.08 -5.50 9.82
C LYS A 20 -1.63 -4.19 10.38
N GLU A 21 -0.82 -3.13 10.37
CA GLU A 21 -1.23 -1.80 10.83
C GLU A 21 -2.36 -1.24 9.95
N SER A 22 -2.21 -1.30 8.61
CA SER A 22 -3.25 -0.80 7.71
C SER A 22 -4.57 -1.57 7.87
N LEU A 23 -4.55 -2.84 8.26
CA LEU A 23 -5.76 -3.63 8.48
C LEU A 23 -6.33 -3.46 9.89
N SER A 24 -5.52 -3.11 10.90
CA SER A 24 -6.01 -2.92 12.28
C SER A 24 -6.98 -1.73 12.43
N VAL A 25 -6.99 -0.79 11.49
CA VAL A 25 -8.00 0.27 11.43
C VAL A 25 -9.42 -0.32 11.39
N ILE A 26 -9.59 -1.48 10.75
CA ILE A 26 -10.87 -2.18 10.64
C ILE A 26 -11.41 -2.56 12.02
N ASP A 27 -10.53 -3.03 12.91
CA ASP A 27 -10.89 -3.47 14.26
C ASP A 27 -11.38 -2.31 15.15
N SER A 28 -11.01 -1.07 14.79
CA SER A 28 -11.44 0.15 15.49
C SER A 28 -12.79 0.69 15.00
N LEU A 29 -13.36 0.10 13.93
CA LEU A 29 -14.61 0.54 13.33
C LEU A 29 -15.78 -0.34 13.79
N SER A 30 -16.83 0.27 14.30
CA SER A 30 -18.11 -0.39 14.63
C SER A 30 -19.08 -0.45 13.45
N ASN A 31 -18.73 0.22 12.35
CA ASN A 31 -19.55 0.38 11.16
C ASN A 31 -19.39 -0.82 10.21
N LYS A 32 -20.36 -1.02 9.30
CA LYS A 32 -20.18 -1.90 8.17
C LYS A 32 -19.03 -1.38 7.28
N VAL A 33 -18.04 -2.24 6.98
CA VAL A 33 -16.86 -1.88 6.19
C VAL A 33 -16.87 -2.57 4.84
N TYR A 34 -16.75 -1.79 3.77
CA TYR A 34 -16.38 -2.22 2.43
C TYR A 34 -14.88 -2.03 2.27
N LEU A 35 -14.09 -3.09 2.34
CA LEU A 35 -12.65 -3.02 2.18
C LEU A 35 -12.26 -2.96 0.71
N VAL A 36 -11.54 -1.92 0.32
CA VAL A 36 -11.18 -1.65 -1.07
C VAL A 36 -9.67 -1.68 -1.25
N LEU A 37 -9.18 -2.70 -1.92
CA LEU A 37 -7.79 -2.81 -2.33
C LEU A 37 -7.58 -1.99 -3.60
N THR A 38 -6.85 -0.89 -3.49
CA THR A 38 -6.63 0.06 -4.58
C THR A 38 -5.35 -0.22 -5.37
N LYS A 39 -5.14 0.52 -6.46
CA LYS A 39 -3.92 0.46 -7.30
C LYS A 39 -3.60 -0.93 -7.85
N ARG A 40 -4.63 -1.74 -8.11
CA ARG A 40 -4.47 -3.08 -8.71
C ARG A 40 -3.65 -3.05 -10.02
N ASP A 41 -3.70 -1.94 -10.74
CA ASP A 41 -2.96 -1.69 -11.98
C ASP A 41 -1.45 -1.63 -11.80
N LEU A 42 -0.95 -1.44 -10.58
CA LEU A 42 0.49 -1.47 -10.30
C LEU A 42 1.03 -2.90 -10.14
N LEU A 43 0.19 -3.86 -9.79
CA LEU A 43 0.62 -5.26 -9.68
C LEU A 43 0.67 -5.93 -11.06
N PRO A 44 1.56 -6.91 -11.28
CA PRO A 44 1.62 -7.70 -12.51
C PRO A 44 0.25 -8.29 -12.87
N LYS A 45 -0.03 -8.40 -14.17
CA LYS A 45 -1.30 -8.99 -14.67
C LYS A 45 -1.49 -10.45 -14.24
N SER A 46 -0.40 -11.19 -14.02
CA SER A 46 -0.41 -12.57 -13.54
C SER A 46 -1.00 -12.73 -12.13
N VAL A 47 -1.00 -11.66 -11.32
CA VAL A 47 -1.63 -11.68 -9.99
C VAL A 47 -3.14 -11.63 -10.16
N LYS A 48 -3.85 -12.69 -9.75
CA LYS A 48 -5.32 -12.74 -9.82
C LYS A 48 -5.96 -11.99 -8.65
N ASN A 49 -7.09 -11.31 -8.89
CA ASN A 49 -7.84 -10.63 -7.83
C ASN A 49 -8.34 -11.60 -6.75
N SER A 50 -8.68 -12.85 -7.13
CA SER A 50 -9.06 -13.89 -6.18
C SER A 50 -7.98 -14.16 -5.14
N LYS A 51 -6.69 -14.18 -5.55
CA LYS A 51 -5.57 -14.38 -4.63
C LYS A 51 -5.42 -13.22 -3.62
N LEU A 52 -5.68 -12.00 -4.05
CA LEU A 52 -5.67 -10.84 -3.15
C LEU A 52 -6.84 -10.90 -2.16
N LYS A 53 -8.04 -11.29 -2.61
CA LYS A 53 -9.20 -11.48 -1.74
C LYS A 53 -8.96 -12.61 -0.73
N GLU A 54 -8.41 -13.75 -1.17
CA GLU A 54 -8.01 -14.86 -0.30
C GLU A 54 -6.97 -14.43 0.74
N TYR A 55 -5.96 -13.66 0.34
CA TYR A 55 -4.98 -13.12 1.27
C TYR A 55 -5.64 -12.30 2.38
N ILE A 56 -6.60 -11.43 2.03
CA ILE A 56 -7.34 -10.63 3.00
C ILE A 56 -8.24 -11.48 3.90
N SER A 57 -8.93 -12.49 3.34
CA SER A 57 -9.81 -13.35 4.13
C SER A 57 -9.07 -14.16 5.21
N ASN A 58 -7.77 -14.39 5.01
CA ASN A 58 -6.89 -15.02 6.00
C ASN A 58 -6.42 -14.05 7.11
N LEU A 59 -6.65 -12.75 6.94
CA LEU A 59 -6.20 -11.71 7.87
C LEU A 59 -7.34 -10.99 8.58
N THR A 60 -8.53 -10.98 8.01
CA THR A 60 -9.70 -10.27 8.54
C THR A 60 -10.97 -11.08 8.34
N LEU A 61 -12.00 -10.77 9.13
CA LEU A 61 -13.34 -11.36 8.99
C LEU A 61 -14.23 -10.63 7.96
N ILE A 62 -13.70 -9.61 7.29
CA ILE A 62 -14.45 -8.83 6.31
C ILE A 62 -14.71 -9.65 5.06
N LYS A 63 -16.00 -9.72 4.68
CA LYS A 63 -16.47 -10.42 3.48
C LYS A 63 -16.55 -9.49 2.25
N ASP A 64 -16.85 -8.22 2.47
CA ASP A 64 -17.02 -7.22 1.40
C ASP A 64 -15.65 -6.65 0.97
N VAL A 65 -14.91 -7.43 0.17
CA VAL A 65 -13.56 -7.07 -0.32
C VAL A 65 -13.61 -6.80 -1.82
N PHE A 66 -13.23 -5.58 -2.21
CA PHE A 66 -13.15 -5.13 -3.60
C PHE A 66 -11.71 -4.86 -4.01
N VAL A 67 -11.34 -5.25 -5.22
CA VAL A 67 -10.00 -5.00 -5.79
C VAL A 67 -10.17 -4.10 -6.99
N ILE A 68 -9.66 -2.87 -6.88
CA ILE A 68 -9.91 -1.85 -7.88
C ILE A 68 -8.65 -1.21 -8.47
N SER A 69 -8.80 -0.69 -9.68
CA SER A 69 -7.95 0.35 -10.26
C SER A 69 -8.83 1.52 -10.68
N ALA A 70 -8.79 2.62 -9.93
CA ALA A 70 -9.54 3.82 -10.27
C ALA A 70 -9.03 4.45 -11.58
N LEU A 71 -7.72 4.39 -11.85
CA LEU A 71 -7.12 4.90 -13.09
C LEU A 71 -7.57 4.11 -14.33
N LYS A 72 -7.72 2.79 -14.21
CA LYS A 72 -8.13 1.91 -15.32
C LYS A 72 -9.63 1.62 -15.36
N ASN A 73 -10.40 2.22 -14.46
CA ASN A 73 -11.83 1.97 -14.30
C ASN A 73 -12.18 0.48 -14.11
N ASN A 74 -11.37 -0.24 -13.37
CA ASN A 74 -11.59 -1.65 -13.10
C ASN A 74 -12.07 -1.82 -11.64
N GLY A 75 -13.16 -2.58 -11.43
CA GLY A 75 -13.73 -2.86 -10.12
C GLY A 75 -14.49 -1.69 -9.46
N VAL A 76 -14.37 -0.46 -9.96
CA VAL A 76 -15.03 0.73 -9.37
C VAL A 76 -16.54 0.68 -9.55
N THR A 77 -17.00 0.30 -10.74
CA THR A 77 -18.43 0.14 -11.03
C THR A 77 -19.06 -1.00 -10.22
N GLU A 78 -18.33 -2.08 -10.01
CA GLU A 78 -18.75 -3.21 -9.17
C GLU A 78 -19.02 -2.74 -7.73
N LEU A 79 -18.06 -2.02 -7.12
CA LEU A 79 -18.24 -1.44 -5.79
C LEU A 79 -19.40 -0.45 -5.74
N TYR A 80 -19.51 0.45 -6.72
CA TYR A 80 -20.62 1.42 -6.78
C TYR A 80 -21.97 0.71 -6.82
N ASN A 81 -22.13 -0.31 -7.68
CA ASN A 81 -23.37 -1.07 -7.78
C ASN A 81 -23.70 -1.82 -6.48
N GLU A 82 -22.70 -2.33 -5.77
CA GLU A 82 -22.91 -2.99 -4.48
C GLU A 82 -23.38 -2.00 -3.40
N LEU A 83 -22.82 -0.78 -3.36
CA LEU A 83 -23.30 0.28 -2.46
C LEU A 83 -24.78 0.64 -2.74
N ILE A 84 -25.16 0.79 -4.02
CA ILE A 84 -26.55 1.07 -4.39
C ILE A 84 -27.48 -0.10 -4.05
N LYS A 85 -27.08 -1.33 -4.33
CA LYS A 85 -27.84 -2.54 -4.02
C LYS A 85 -28.12 -2.70 -2.53
N ASN A 86 -27.15 -2.32 -1.70
CA ASN A 86 -27.28 -2.33 -0.23
C ASN A 86 -28.03 -1.09 0.31
N ASN A 87 -28.62 -0.25 -0.56
CA ASN A 87 -29.34 0.97 -0.20
C ASN A 87 -28.52 1.96 0.64
N GLU A 88 -27.21 2.02 0.43
CA GLU A 88 -26.35 2.99 1.09
C GLU A 88 -26.69 4.40 0.60
N LYS A 89 -27.19 5.27 1.49
CA LYS A 89 -27.50 6.67 1.16
C LYS A 89 -26.29 7.58 1.30
N SER A 90 -25.45 7.28 2.27
CA SER A 90 -24.21 8.01 2.52
C SER A 90 -23.17 7.08 3.13
N VAL A 91 -21.94 7.16 2.64
CA VAL A 91 -20.81 6.34 3.11
C VAL A 91 -19.58 7.22 3.38
N TYR A 92 -18.87 6.91 4.45
CA TYR A 92 -17.54 7.49 4.68
C TYR A 92 -16.54 6.87 3.72
N VAL A 93 -15.65 7.70 3.18
CA VAL A 93 -14.50 7.24 2.39
C VAL A 93 -13.24 7.56 3.18
N ILE A 94 -12.61 6.51 3.70
CA ILE A 94 -11.43 6.63 4.54
C ILE A 94 -10.23 5.90 3.92
N GLY A 95 -9.04 6.23 4.36
CA GLY A 95 -7.82 5.55 3.95
C GLY A 95 -6.57 6.32 4.33
N TYR A 96 -5.44 5.63 4.31
CA TYR A 96 -4.16 6.27 4.52
C TYR A 96 -3.83 7.23 3.37
N THR A 97 -2.97 8.19 3.65
CA THR A 97 -2.39 9.06 2.62
C THR A 97 -1.81 8.23 1.50
N SER A 98 -2.01 8.68 0.27
CA SER A 98 -1.61 7.95 -0.95
C SER A 98 -2.33 6.61 -1.19
N SER A 99 -3.36 6.24 -0.44
CA SER A 99 -4.17 5.04 -0.71
C SER A 99 -5.00 5.12 -2.01
N GLY A 100 -5.05 6.29 -2.66
CA GLY A 100 -5.83 6.50 -3.88
C GLY A 100 -7.24 7.03 -3.66
N LYS A 101 -7.54 7.55 -2.46
CA LYS A 101 -8.87 8.05 -2.06
C LYS A 101 -9.41 9.11 -3.02
N SER A 102 -8.68 10.21 -3.25
CA SER A 102 -9.13 11.28 -4.16
C SER A 102 -9.28 10.79 -5.61
N THR A 103 -8.39 9.90 -6.07
CA THR A 103 -8.51 9.29 -7.40
C THR A 103 -9.77 8.43 -7.53
N PHE A 104 -10.11 7.67 -6.50
CA PHE A 104 -11.33 6.86 -6.44
C PHE A 104 -12.58 7.74 -6.46
N ILE A 105 -12.64 8.79 -5.63
CA ILE A 105 -13.77 9.71 -5.56
C ILE A 105 -13.97 10.43 -6.90
N ASN A 106 -12.89 10.96 -7.49
CA ASN A 106 -12.94 11.60 -8.82
C ASN A 106 -13.46 10.64 -9.89
N LYS A 107 -13.08 9.35 -9.81
CA LYS A 107 -13.58 8.35 -10.75
C LYS A 107 -15.08 8.11 -10.57
N LEU A 108 -15.57 8.05 -9.34
CA LEU A 108 -17.01 7.94 -9.08
C LEU A 108 -17.79 9.15 -9.54
N LEU A 109 -17.26 10.37 -9.37
CA LEU A 109 -17.85 11.61 -9.90
C LEU A 109 -18.00 11.53 -11.43
N MET A 110 -16.92 11.15 -12.13
CA MET A 110 -16.94 11.00 -13.59
C MET A 110 -17.95 9.95 -14.07
N LEU A 111 -18.07 8.81 -13.37
CA LEU A 111 -19.06 7.77 -13.69
C LEU A 111 -20.51 8.24 -13.49
N ASN A 112 -20.73 9.27 -12.69
CA ASN A 112 -22.04 9.92 -12.46
C ASN A 112 -22.21 11.23 -13.26
N GLY A 113 -21.41 11.44 -14.31
CA GLY A 113 -21.55 12.60 -15.20
C GLY A 113 -21.10 13.94 -14.59
N LYS A 114 -20.30 13.90 -13.51
CA LYS A 114 -19.79 15.10 -12.84
C LYS A 114 -18.30 15.30 -13.13
N SER A 115 -17.86 16.57 -13.10
CA SER A 115 -16.43 16.86 -13.19
C SER A 115 -15.71 16.37 -11.94
N GLY A 116 -14.65 15.58 -12.11
CA GLY A 116 -13.80 15.11 -11.00
C GLY A 116 -12.77 16.17 -10.63
N ASN A 117 -13.14 17.13 -9.78
CA ASN A 117 -12.28 18.27 -9.42
C ASN A 117 -11.69 18.20 -8.01
N ILE A 118 -11.73 17.04 -7.35
CA ILE A 118 -11.06 16.87 -6.08
C ILE A 118 -9.55 16.76 -6.33
N THR A 119 -8.78 17.59 -5.62
CA THR A 119 -7.33 17.60 -5.75
C THR A 119 -6.74 16.24 -5.43
N THR A 120 -6.11 15.61 -6.42
CA THR A 120 -5.37 14.36 -6.22
C THR A 120 -3.93 14.71 -5.88
N SER A 121 -3.54 14.52 -4.62
CA SER A 121 -2.16 14.69 -4.18
C SER A 121 -1.64 13.37 -3.63
N SER A 122 -0.38 13.09 -3.87
CA SER A 122 0.34 12.02 -3.17
C SER A 122 0.89 12.47 -1.81
N LEU A 123 0.54 13.70 -1.39
CA LEU A 123 0.97 14.29 -0.13
C LEU A 123 -0.12 14.18 0.93
N PRO A 124 0.26 14.10 2.22
CA PRO A 124 -0.67 14.20 3.34
C PRO A 124 -1.39 15.54 3.39
N ASN A 125 -2.55 15.58 4.06
CA ASN A 125 -3.29 16.79 4.43
C ASN A 125 -3.85 17.62 3.26
N THR A 126 -4.33 16.96 2.19
CA THR A 126 -5.07 17.64 1.12
C THR A 126 -6.53 17.90 1.46
N THR A 127 -7.08 17.20 2.46
CA THR A 127 -8.44 17.39 2.98
C THR A 127 -8.32 17.62 4.47
N LEU A 128 -8.71 18.81 4.95
CA LEU A 128 -8.62 19.19 6.36
C LEU A 128 -9.88 18.83 7.15
N GLU A 129 -11.03 18.82 6.49
CA GLU A 129 -12.34 18.53 7.06
C GLU A 129 -13.09 17.47 6.25
N CYS A 130 -14.13 16.86 6.84
CA CYS A 130 -15.00 15.95 6.11
C CYS A 130 -15.84 16.72 5.08
N ILE A 131 -15.81 16.28 3.84
CA ILE A 131 -16.54 16.93 2.74
C ILE A 131 -17.64 16.00 2.22
N ASN A 132 -18.89 16.50 2.21
CA ASN A 132 -19.99 15.77 1.60
C ASN A 132 -20.01 15.96 0.08
N ILE A 133 -19.91 14.84 -0.65
CA ILE A 133 -19.86 14.79 -2.10
C ILE A 133 -21.07 14.02 -2.60
N LYS A 134 -22.10 14.74 -3.03
CA LYS A 134 -23.29 14.13 -3.63
C LYS A 134 -22.94 13.56 -5.01
N LEU A 135 -22.94 12.24 -5.18
CA LEU A 135 -22.72 11.61 -6.48
C LEU A 135 -23.99 11.73 -7.34
N ASN A 136 -25.13 11.38 -6.78
CA ASN A 136 -26.46 11.48 -7.37
C ASN A 136 -27.51 11.53 -6.24
N ASP A 137 -28.80 11.37 -6.57
CA ASP A 137 -29.88 11.42 -5.57
C ASP A 137 -29.91 10.19 -4.65
N LYS A 138 -29.17 9.12 -4.99
CA LYS A 138 -29.15 7.86 -4.22
C LYS A 138 -27.96 7.75 -3.28
N LEU A 139 -26.80 8.37 -3.62
CA LEU A 139 -25.56 8.15 -2.88
C LEU A 139 -24.76 9.44 -2.70
N THR A 140 -24.40 9.71 -1.46
CA THR A 140 -23.45 10.77 -1.05
C THR A 140 -22.18 10.12 -0.45
N LEU A 141 -21.01 10.54 -0.88
CA LEU A 141 -19.74 10.20 -0.24
C LEU A 141 -19.40 11.26 0.79
N ILE A 142 -18.82 10.82 1.91
CA ILE A 142 -18.26 11.69 2.93
C ILE A 142 -16.75 11.48 2.88
N ASP A 143 -16.05 12.38 2.17
CA ASP A 143 -14.59 12.36 2.10
C ASP A 143 -13.99 12.81 3.42
N THR A 144 -13.10 12.00 3.98
CA THR A 144 -12.44 12.29 5.25
C THR A 144 -10.98 12.67 5.04
N PRO A 145 -10.35 13.39 5.98
CA PRO A 145 -8.90 13.54 5.98
C PRO A 145 -8.21 12.17 5.88
N GLY A 146 -7.15 12.08 5.07
CA GLY A 146 -6.35 10.85 4.98
C GLY A 146 -5.57 10.61 6.28
N PHE A 147 -5.52 9.36 6.74
CA PHE A 147 -4.66 9.01 7.87
C PHE A 147 -3.19 9.11 7.46
N VAL A 148 -2.36 9.57 8.36
CA VAL A 148 -0.90 9.50 8.21
C VAL A 148 -0.41 8.37 9.10
N SER A 149 0.14 7.31 8.51
CA SER A 149 0.83 6.27 9.28
C SER A 149 2.13 6.82 9.82
N GLU A 150 2.40 6.63 11.10
CA GLU A 150 3.71 6.97 11.69
C GLU A 150 4.86 6.18 11.04
N ASN A 151 4.54 5.00 10.49
CA ASN A 151 5.50 4.10 9.86
C ASN A 151 5.71 4.40 8.37
N SER A 152 4.94 5.34 7.80
CA SER A 152 5.07 5.68 6.38
C SER A 152 6.46 6.23 6.05
N SER A 153 7.05 5.71 4.99
CA SER A 153 8.32 6.22 4.43
C SER A 153 8.27 7.71 4.11
N TYR A 154 7.08 8.26 3.88
CA TYR A 154 6.85 9.69 3.68
C TYR A 154 7.41 10.55 4.84
N ASN A 155 7.32 10.06 6.07
CA ASN A 155 7.76 10.82 7.24
C ASN A 155 9.29 10.91 7.39
N PHE A 156 10.04 10.11 6.64
CA PHE A 156 11.49 9.93 6.81
C PHE A 156 12.28 10.23 5.54
N ILE A 157 11.60 10.42 4.41
CA ILE A 157 12.21 10.69 3.11
C ILE A 157 11.81 12.11 2.68
N ASP A 158 12.74 12.83 2.10
CA ASP A 158 12.43 14.11 1.45
C ASP A 158 11.25 13.96 0.49
N VAL A 159 10.34 14.94 0.51
CA VAL A 159 9.07 14.89 -0.22
C VAL A 159 9.25 14.67 -1.73
N ASP A 160 10.24 15.36 -2.32
CA ASP A 160 10.46 15.28 -3.76
C ASP A 160 11.14 13.96 -4.15
N ILE A 161 11.99 13.43 -3.28
CA ILE A 161 12.55 12.08 -3.41
C ILE A 161 11.44 11.04 -3.28
N TYR A 162 10.59 11.14 -2.25
CA TYR A 162 9.48 10.23 -2.03
C TYR A 162 8.55 10.15 -3.25
N LYS A 163 8.13 11.30 -3.82
CA LYS A 163 7.32 11.34 -5.05
C LYS A 163 7.98 10.64 -6.23
N LYS A 164 9.31 10.75 -6.36
CA LYS A 164 10.08 10.08 -7.41
C LYS A 164 10.14 8.56 -7.24
N LEU A 165 9.96 8.05 -6.02
CA LEU A 165 10.00 6.62 -5.70
C LEU A 165 8.65 5.93 -5.88
N LEU A 166 7.54 6.67 -5.88
CA LEU A 166 6.21 6.09 -6.03
C LEU A 166 6.03 5.48 -7.43
N PRO A 167 5.54 4.23 -7.52
CA PRO A 167 5.26 3.60 -8.81
C PRO A 167 4.06 4.26 -9.48
N LYS A 168 4.15 4.46 -10.80
CA LYS A 168 3.10 5.05 -11.65
C LYS A 168 2.68 4.12 -12.80
N SER A 169 3.31 2.97 -12.93
CA SER A 169 3.06 1.98 -13.97
C SER A 169 3.17 0.57 -13.39
N VAL A 170 2.71 -0.43 -14.14
CA VAL A 170 2.81 -1.84 -13.74
C VAL A 170 4.25 -2.17 -13.33
N ILE A 171 4.40 -2.66 -12.11
CA ILE A 171 5.70 -3.06 -11.58
C ILE A 171 6.16 -4.34 -12.28
N LYS A 172 7.40 -4.33 -12.75
CA LYS A 172 8.13 -5.50 -13.25
C LYS A 172 9.00 -6.03 -12.11
N PRO A 173 8.62 -7.16 -11.48
CA PRO A 173 9.39 -7.70 -10.36
C PRO A 173 10.83 -7.96 -10.76
N LYS A 174 11.79 -7.57 -9.92
CA LYS A 174 13.21 -7.80 -10.12
C LYS A 174 13.69 -8.89 -9.17
N VAL A 175 14.23 -9.97 -9.71
CA VAL A 175 14.73 -11.12 -8.95
C VAL A 175 16.23 -11.00 -8.74
N TYR A 176 16.66 -11.18 -7.49
CA TYR A 176 18.06 -11.20 -7.13
C TYR A 176 18.38 -12.38 -6.22
N THR A 177 19.43 -13.11 -6.56
CA THR A 177 20.10 -14.04 -5.64
C THR A 177 21.25 -13.32 -4.97
N ILE A 178 21.18 -13.22 -3.64
CA ILE A 178 22.19 -12.54 -2.82
C ILE A 178 23.03 -13.58 -2.11
N LYS A 179 24.30 -13.69 -2.52
CA LYS A 179 25.28 -14.57 -1.85
C LYS A 179 25.58 -14.10 -0.42
N LYS A 180 26.08 -15.01 0.42
CA LYS A 180 26.63 -14.65 1.73
C LYS A 180 27.62 -13.48 1.61
N ASN A 181 27.53 -12.50 2.52
CA ASN A 181 28.36 -11.30 2.55
C ASN A 181 28.19 -10.38 1.30
N PHE A 182 27.05 -10.48 0.63
CA PHE A 182 26.63 -9.53 -0.39
C PHE A 182 25.40 -8.75 0.10
N MET A 183 25.18 -7.60 -0.53
CA MET A 183 24.05 -6.74 -0.26
C MET A 183 23.42 -6.22 -1.55
N ILE A 184 22.18 -5.81 -1.43
CA ILE A 184 21.49 -4.97 -2.42
C ILE A 184 21.24 -3.60 -1.80
N ILE A 185 21.52 -2.55 -2.57
CA ILE A 185 21.23 -1.16 -2.23
C ILE A 185 20.11 -0.67 -3.14
N LEU A 186 19.07 -0.10 -2.55
CA LEU A 186 17.94 0.54 -3.21
C LEU A 186 18.07 2.05 -2.99
N GLY A 187 18.75 2.71 -3.94
CA GLY A 187 19.12 4.12 -3.81
C GLY A 187 19.90 4.39 -2.51
N ASP A 188 19.76 5.59 -1.98
CA ASP A 188 20.37 5.98 -0.70
C ASP A 188 19.43 5.75 0.50
N ILE A 189 18.34 4.98 0.32
CA ILE A 189 17.26 4.87 1.28
C ILE A 189 17.32 3.57 2.06
N PHE A 190 17.67 2.49 1.38
CA PHE A 190 17.56 1.15 1.93
C PHE A 190 18.69 0.24 1.43
N ARG A 191 19.19 -0.57 2.33
CA ARG A 191 20.18 -1.59 2.05
C ARG A 191 19.77 -2.88 2.75
N ILE A 192 19.97 -4.01 2.09
CA ILE A 192 19.71 -5.35 2.61
C ILE A 192 20.94 -6.24 2.42
N GLU A 193 21.42 -6.83 3.48
CA GLU A 193 22.59 -7.73 3.52
C GLU A 193 22.14 -9.15 3.82
N ASN A 194 22.74 -10.12 3.13
CA ASN A 194 22.57 -11.52 3.44
C ASN A 194 23.58 -11.99 4.49
N ASN A 195 23.09 -12.30 5.68
CA ASN A 195 23.85 -12.91 6.79
C ASN A 195 23.57 -14.42 6.91
N SER A 196 22.79 -15.00 6.00
CA SER A 196 22.57 -16.44 5.94
C SER A 196 23.86 -17.16 5.52
N ASN A 197 23.97 -18.43 5.87
CA ASN A 197 25.08 -19.27 5.38
C ASN A 197 24.93 -19.62 3.89
N GLU A 198 23.72 -19.49 3.35
CA GLU A 198 23.34 -19.85 2.00
C GLU A 198 22.95 -18.62 1.16
N ASP A 199 22.82 -18.81 -0.14
CA ASP A 199 22.28 -17.82 -1.07
C ASP A 199 20.81 -17.57 -0.78
N VAL A 200 20.39 -16.30 -0.78
CA VAL A 200 19.00 -15.87 -0.53
C VAL A 200 18.38 -15.32 -1.81
N ASN A 201 17.19 -15.78 -2.14
CA ASN A 201 16.42 -15.30 -3.29
C ASN A 201 15.39 -14.25 -2.85
N LEU A 202 15.51 -13.06 -3.40
CA LEU A 202 14.64 -11.92 -3.13
C LEU A 202 13.97 -11.43 -4.42
N VAL A 203 12.69 -11.11 -4.34
CA VAL A 203 11.94 -10.50 -5.45
C VAL A 203 11.46 -9.13 -5.02
N PHE A 204 11.92 -8.10 -5.72
CA PHE A 204 11.67 -6.70 -5.42
C PHE A 204 10.48 -6.18 -6.21
N TYR A 205 9.45 -5.66 -5.51
CA TYR A 205 8.26 -5.04 -6.07
C TYR A 205 8.27 -3.55 -5.76
N PHE A 206 9.06 -2.79 -6.53
CA PHE A 206 9.20 -1.34 -6.43
C PHE A 206 9.07 -0.70 -7.80
N LYS A 207 9.02 0.62 -7.84
CA LYS A 207 9.03 1.39 -9.08
C LYS A 207 10.16 0.92 -10.02
N ASN A 208 9.84 0.73 -11.31
CA ASN A 208 10.75 0.10 -12.29
C ASN A 208 12.08 0.84 -12.47
N GLU A 209 12.07 2.17 -12.35
CA GLU A 209 13.22 3.04 -12.56
C GLU A 209 14.20 3.03 -11.38
N ILE A 210 13.80 2.48 -10.23
CA ILE A 210 14.70 2.37 -9.08
C ILE A 210 15.81 1.37 -9.39
N LYS A 211 17.05 1.85 -9.33
CA LYS A 211 18.23 1.00 -9.51
C LYS A 211 18.50 0.20 -8.25
N LEU A 212 18.75 -1.08 -8.44
CA LEU A 212 19.17 -2.02 -7.39
C LEU A 212 20.62 -2.40 -7.66
N ASN A 213 21.52 -1.98 -6.78
CA ASN A 213 22.94 -2.21 -6.92
C ASN A 213 23.38 -3.37 -6.00
N LYS A 214 23.95 -4.44 -6.58
CA LYS A 214 24.50 -5.58 -5.84
C LYS A 214 26.01 -5.40 -5.64
N MET A 215 26.49 -5.55 -4.41
CA MET A 215 27.92 -5.45 -4.09
C MET A 215 28.28 -6.26 -2.84
N ARG A 216 29.57 -6.41 -2.56
CA ARG A 216 30.05 -7.05 -1.33
C ARG A 216 29.86 -6.14 -0.13
N SER A 217 29.44 -6.70 1.01
CA SER A 217 29.14 -5.97 2.26
C SER A 217 30.38 -5.31 2.89
N ILE A 218 31.54 -5.92 2.76
CA ILE A 218 32.76 -5.57 3.54
C ILE A 218 33.34 -4.19 3.18
N ARG A 219 33.00 -3.59 2.04
CA ARG A 219 33.63 -2.36 1.53
C ARG A 219 32.76 -1.12 1.57
N ASN A 220 31.53 -1.21 2.07
CA ASN A 220 30.61 -0.08 1.91
C ASN A 220 30.32 0.63 3.23
N LYS A 221 30.79 1.87 3.33
CA LYS A 221 30.48 2.81 4.42
C LYS A 221 29.13 3.51 4.26
N LEU A 222 28.43 3.30 3.12
CA LEU A 222 27.12 3.89 2.87
C LEU A 222 26.12 3.40 3.92
N LEU A 223 25.32 4.30 4.44
CA LEU A 223 24.28 4.03 5.43
C LEU A 223 24.76 3.59 6.83
N LYS A 224 26.03 3.84 7.21
CA LYS A 224 26.52 3.53 8.58
C LYS A 224 25.73 4.25 9.68
N ASP A 225 25.19 5.43 9.36
CA ASP A 225 24.44 6.29 10.29
C ASP A 225 22.93 6.07 10.20
N LYS A 226 22.49 4.94 9.61
CA LYS A 226 21.06 4.59 9.45
C LYS A 226 20.64 3.56 10.50
N ASP A 227 19.34 3.52 10.75
CA ASP A 227 18.78 2.49 11.62
C ASP A 227 19.04 1.10 11.06
N LYS A 228 19.48 0.21 11.97
CA LYS A 228 19.76 -1.19 11.66
C LYS A 228 18.63 -2.07 12.21
N LEU A 229 18.19 -3.03 11.39
CA LEU A 229 17.23 -4.05 11.77
C LEU A 229 17.68 -5.43 11.29
N ASP A 230 17.84 -6.37 12.22
CA ASP A 230 18.12 -7.78 11.90
C ASP A 230 16.80 -8.55 11.83
N VAL A 231 16.60 -9.28 10.74
CA VAL A 231 15.33 -9.99 10.45
C VAL A 231 15.63 -11.41 10.04
N LYS A 232 15.00 -12.36 10.72
CA LYS A 232 14.97 -13.79 10.34
C LYS A 232 13.57 -14.11 9.85
N VAL A 233 13.44 -14.48 8.59
CA VAL A 233 12.15 -14.74 7.94
C VAL A 233 12.21 -15.96 7.05
N SER A 234 11.08 -16.62 6.86
CA SER A 234 10.91 -17.70 5.90
C SER A 234 9.60 -17.49 5.13
N ASP A 235 9.69 -17.40 3.81
CA ASP A 235 8.54 -17.20 2.90
C ASP A 235 7.62 -16.03 3.34
N LYS A 236 8.20 -14.88 3.64
CA LYS A 236 7.50 -13.65 4.05
C LYS A 236 7.76 -12.52 3.06
N ASP A 237 6.92 -11.50 3.11
CA ASP A 237 7.17 -10.22 2.45
C ASP A 237 7.71 -9.22 3.49
N ILE A 238 8.75 -8.47 3.11
CA ILE A 238 9.28 -7.32 3.85
C ILE A 238 8.76 -6.08 3.14
N VAL A 239 7.92 -5.31 3.83
CA VAL A 239 7.26 -4.12 3.27
C VAL A 239 8.05 -2.89 3.66
N LEU A 240 8.32 -2.01 2.69
CA LEU A 240 8.72 -0.63 2.92
C LEU A 240 7.46 0.23 2.80
N GLU A 241 6.96 0.68 3.94
CA GLU A 241 5.66 1.34 4.05
C GLU A 241 5.53 2.55 3.11
N GLY A 242 4.56 2.49 2.20
CA GLY A 242 4.30 3.52 1.19
C GLY A 242 5.11 3.42 -0.11
N LEU A 243 6.09 2.50 -0.22
CA LEU A 243 6.96 2.40 -1.41
C LEU A 243 6.82 1.09 -2.18
N GLY A 244 6.69 -0.03 -1.49
CA GLY A 244 6.66 -1.36 -2.10
C GLY A 244 7.10 -2.45 -1.13
N TYR A 245 7.46 -3.62 -1.65
CA TYR A 245 7.84 -4.73 -0.81
C TYR A 245 8.87 -5.66 -1.49
N ILE A 246 9.52 -6.48 -0.65
CA ILE A 246 10.47 -7.51 -1.04
C ILE A 246 9.88 -8.85 -0.62
N LYS A 247 9.67 -9.74 -1.58
CA LYS A 247 9.30 -11.13 -1.30
C LYS A 247 10.56 -11.94 -1.03
N VAL A 248 10.62 -12.55 0.14
CA VAL A 248 11.67 -13.51 0.50
C VAL A 248 11.22 -14.90 0.10
N VAL A 249 12.07 -15.64 -0.60
CA VAL A 249 11.81 -17.02 -1.03
C VAL A 249 12.70 -17.95 -0.20
N GLY A 250 12.05 -18.83 0.58
CA GLY A 250 12.72 -19.67 1.56
C GLY A 250 13.17 -18.92 2.80
N TYR A 251 14.09 -19.51 3.56
CA TYR A 251 14.65 -18.91 4.78
C TYR A 251 15.68 -17.85 4.46
N ALA A 252 15.68 -16.75 5.21
CA ALA A 252 16.69 -15.71 5.14
C ALA A 252 16.98 -15.11 6.53
N ASN A 253 18.26 -14.90 6.80
CA ASN A 253 18.77 -14.08 7.89
C ASN A 253 19.38 -12.82 7.27
N LEU A 254 18.76 -11.68 7.48
CA LEU A 254 19.06 -10.44 6.78
C LEU A 254 19.34 -9.32 7.78
N THR A 255 20.30 -8.45 7.43
CA THR A 255 20.43 -7.14 8.07
C THR A 255 19.97 -6.07 7.11
N MET A 256 19.06 -5.23 7.56
CA MET A 256 18.54 -4.09 6.82
C MET A 256 19.00 -2.78 7.43
N TYR A 257 19.37 -1.83 6.59
CA TYR A 257 19.70 -0.47 6.97
C TYR A 257 18.75 0.48 6.25
N THR A 258 18.14 1.39 6.99
CA THR A 258 17.12 2.31 6.50
C THR A 258 17.19 3.65 7.22
N LEU A 259 16.52 4.66 6.71
CA LEU A 259 16.43 5.98 7.34
C LEU A 259 15.78 5.94 8.72
N ASN A 260 14.78 5.05 8.89
CA ASN A 260 14.14 4.76 10.16
C ASN A 260 13.57 3.35 10.12
N LYS A 261 13.82 2.55 11.18
CA LYS A 261 13.32 1.15 11.27
C LYS A 261 11.80 1.03 11.24
N LYS A 262 11.07 2.08 11.64
CA LYS A 262 9.60 2.11 11.54
C LYS A 262 9.08 1.96 10.10
N MET A 263 9.88 2.32 9.09
CA MET A 263 9.52 2.15 7.67
C MET A 263 9.34 0.70 7.24
N ILE A 264 9.81 -0.26 8.06
CA ILE A 264 9.85 -1.68 7.69
C ILE A 264 8.83 -2.46 8.51
N SER A 265 7.99 -3.21 7.81
CA SER A 265 7.14 -4.23 8.41
C SER A 265 7.33 -5.59 7.71
N VAL A 266 6.94 -6.66 8.39
CA VAL A 266 6.98 -8.02 7.86
C VAL A 266 5.56 -8.57 7.83
N ARG A 267 5.17 -9.15 6.70
CA ARG A 267 3.84 -9.74 6.53
C ARG A 267 3.93 -11.14 5.92
N ASN A 268 2.83 -11.88 5.99
CA ASN A 268 2.69 -13.12 5.22
C ASN A 268 2.81 -12.83 3.73
N LYS A 269 3.36 -13.77 2.98
CA LYS A 269 3.50 -13.72 1.53
C LYS A 269 2.15 -13.47 0.87
N MET A 270 2.05 -12.38 0.12
CA MET A 270 0.80 -11.99 -0.52
C MET A 270 0.59 -12.69 -1.88
N ILE A 271 1.68 -12.87 -2.65
CA ILE A 271 1.65 -13.44 -4.01
C ILE A 271 2.78 -14.42 -4.24
#